data_2f4a85caaee1d7da7d70d4e81156b3e9
#
_entry.id   2f4a85caaee1d7da7d70d4e81156b3e9
#
_cell.length_a   1.000
_cell.length_b   1.000
_cell.length_c   1.000
_cell.angle_alpha   90.00
_cell.angle_beta   90.00
_cell.angle_gamma   90.00
#
_symmetry.space_group_name_H-M   'P 1'
#
loop_
_entity.id
_entity.type
_entity.pdbx_description
1 polymer ?
#
loop_
_entity_poly.entity_id
_entity_poly.type
_entity_poly.pdbx_seq_one_letter_code
_entity_poly.pdbx_strand_id
1 'polypeptide(L)'
;MGCCTSKVNADPVSTVLVIGPESAGKTTLLRCVGRRCAGADESEPVRTMPTIGQEVEYLSAPGARVMLQEIGGCLAPTWPRYYDRAAAVLFVVDAAAPETWAEALVLLEELVGAVRDKPIGVVLNKLDAAAADGAAARGLLGLEELAVDVFEGSLTGRGALVDDLRAFALAARPLSIK
;
A
#
# COMPACT_ATOMS: atom_id res chain seq x y z
N MET A 1 -30.26 39.36 -5.56
CA MET A 1 -29.29 38.48 -6.25
C MET A 1 -28.50 37.72 -5.18
N GLY A 2 -28.97 36.51 -4.85
CA GLY A 2 -28.33 35.66 -3.83
C GLY A 2 -27.23 34.85 -4.49
N CYS A 3 -26.00 35.11 -4.11
CA CYS A 3 -24.85 34.28 -4.50
C CYS A 3 -24.93 32.99 -3.73
N CYS A 4 -25.38 31.90 -4.38
CA CYS A 4 -25.26 30.55 -3.84
C CYS A 4 -23.78 30.15 -3.90
N THR A 5 -23.05 30.40 -2.83
CA THR A 5 -21.76 29.73 -2.59
C THR A 5 -22.10 28.28 -2.20
N SER A 6 -22.16 27.39 -3.17
CA SER A 6 -22.10 25.96 -2.92
C SER A 6 -20.78 25.67 -2.22
N LYS A 7 -20.85 25.46 -0.89
CA LYS A 7 -19.73 24.86 -0.15
C LYS A 7 -19.50 23.49 -0.77
N VAL A 8 -18.46 23.36 -1.57
CA VAL A 8 -17.92 22.06 -1.97
C VAL A 8 -17.39 21.48 -0.66
N ASN A 9 -18.20 20.69 0.02
CA ASN A 9 -17.71 19.82 1.09
C ASN A 9 -16.79 18.81 0.39
N ALA A 10 -15.51 19.13 0.30
CA ALA A 10 -14.52 18.17 -0.12
C ALA A 10 -14.44 17.11 1.00
N ASP A 11 -14.89 15.90 0.72
CA ASP A 11 -14.71 14.79 1.65
C ASP A 11 -13.25 14.74 2.10
N PRO A 12 -13.00 14.54 3.41
CA PRO A 12 -11.63 14.47 3.90
C PRO A 12 -10.88 13.34 3.22
N VAL A 13 -9.67 13.62 2.74
CA VAL A 13 -8.83 12.65 2.06
C VAL A 13 -8.07 11.85 3.11
N SER A 14 -8.27 10.53 3.12
CA SER A 14 -7.46 9.61 3.92
C SER A 14 -6.14 9.32 3.21
N THR A 15 -5.03 9.26 3.92
CA THR A 15 -3.74 8.86 3.34
C THR A 15 -3.44 7.42 3.71
N VAL A 16 -3.20 6.57 2.73
CA VAL A 16 -2.63 5.22 2.92
C VAL A 16 -1.18 5.26 2.45
N LEU A 17 -0.28 5.02 3.38
CA LEU A 17 1.15 4.98 3.11
C LEU A 17 1.52 3.62 2.50
N VAL A 18 2.29 3.61 1.40
CA VAL A 18 2.77 2.40 0.72
C VAL A 18 4.29 2.38 0.79
N ILE A 19 4.83 1.45 1.57
CA ILE A 19 6.27 1.31 1.86
C ILE A 19 6.72 -0.14 1.72
N GLY A 20 8.01 -0.40 1.85
CA GLY A 20 8.63 -1.73 1.72
C GLY A 20 9.96 -1.65 0.98
N PRO A 21 10.75 -2.73 0.92
CA PRO A 21 12.03 -2.79 0.23
C PRO A 21 11.98 -2.32 -1.22
N GLU A 22 13.13 -2.04 -1.79
CA GLU A 22 13.22 -1.70 -3.21
C GLU A 22 12.71 -2.86 -4.08
N SER A 23 12.16 -2.53 -5.24
CA SER A 23 11.66 -3.50 -6.22
C SER A 23 10.53 -4.44 -5.75
N ALA A 24 9.98 -4.27 -4.55
CA ALA A 24 8.88 -5.09 -4.03
C ALA A 24 7.55 -4.93 -4.82
N GLY A 25 7.41 -3.91 -5.64
CA GLY A 25 6.23 -3.67 -6.48
C GLY A 25 5.28 -2.59 -5.96
N LYS A 26 5.76 -1.68 -5.11
CA LYS A 26 4.97 -0.57 -4.56
C LYS A 26 4.31 0.30 -5.63
N THR A 27 5.09 0.77 -6.60
CA THR A 27 4.61 1.57 -7.73
C THR A 27 3.62 0.80 -8.60
N THR A 28 3.84 -0.51 -8.77
CA THR A 28 2.89 -1.38 -9.46
C THR A 28 1.57 -1.44 -8.71
N LEU A 29 1.60 -1.56 -7.37
CA LEU A 29 0.42 -1.53 -6.51
C LEU A 29 -0.39 -0.25 -6.72
N LEU A 30 0.25 0.91 -6.61
CA LEU A 30 -0.43 2.20 -6.81
C LEU A 30 -1.17 2.23 -8.14
N ARG A 31 -0.48 1.88 -9.21
CA ARG A 31 -1.04 1.95 -10.58
C ARG A 31 -2.15 0.93 -10.81
N CYS A 32 -1.99 -0.30 -10.30
CA CYS A 32 -3.02 -1.33 -10.45
C CYS A 32 -4.30 -0.96 -9.68
N VAL A 33 -4.18 -0.49 -8.44
CA VAL A 33 -5.33 -0.08 -7.63
C VAL A 33 -5.98 1.18 -8.22
N GLY A 34 -5.19 2.15 -8.70
CA GLY A 34 -5.68 3.35 -9.37
C GLY A 34 -6.47 3.02 -10.64
N ARG A 35 -5.93 2.17 -11.52
CA ARG A 35 -6.63 1.70 -12.74
C ARG A 35 -7.94 0.99 -12.41
N ARG A 36 -7.94 0.10 -11.42
CA ARG A 36 -9.13 -0.61 -10.95
C ARG A 36 -10.21 0.35 -10.45
N CYS A 37 -9.85 1.39 -9.70
CA CYS A 37 -10.77 2.42 -9.24
C CYS A 37 -11.34 3.26 -10.38
N ALA A 38 -10.54 3.53 -11.41
CA ALA A 38 -10.95 4.31 -12.57
C ALA A 38 -11.76 3.49 -13.58
N GLY A 39 -11.88 2.16 -13.42
CA GLY A 39 -12.48 1.26 -14.41
C GLY A 39 -11.69 1.23 -15.74
N ALA A 40 -10.39 1.52 -15.68
CA ALA A 40 -9.53 1.55 -16.85
C ALA A 40 -9.16 0.14 -17.32
N ASP A 41 -8.73 0.03 -18.59
CA ASP A 41 -8.27 -1.24 -19.15
C ASP A 41 -7.00 -1.74 -18.44
N GLU A 42 -7.06 -2.97 -17.96
CA GLU A 42 -5.98 -3.66 -17.27
C GLU A 42 -5.16 -4.56 -18.20
N SER A 43 -5.43 -4.53 -19.51
CA SER A 43 -4.77 -5.39 -20.49
C SER A 43 -3.31 -5.01 -20.72
N GLU A 44 -2.94 -3.74 -20.48
CA GLU A 44 -1.56 -3.30 -20.64
C GLU A 44 -0.73 -3.55 -19.38
N PRO A 45 0.48 -4.13 -19.52
CA PRO A 45 1.36 -4.33 -18.38
C PRO A 45 1.79 -2.98 -17.77
N VAL A 46 1.78 -2.91 -16.45
CA VAL A 46 2.28 -1.74 -15.73
C VAL A 46 3.81 -1.76 -15.78
N ARG A 47 4.40 -0.83 -16.51
CA ARG A 47 5.86 -0.63 -16.52
C ARG A 47 6.22 0.37 -15.44
N THR A 48 7.16 0.02 -14.59
CA THR A 48 7.64 0.88 -13.50
C THR A 48 9.16 1.01 -13.54
N MET A 49 9.66 2.11 -13.04
CA MET A 49 11.08 2.33 -12.74
C MET A 49 11.23 2.47 -11.22
N PRO A 50 12.42 2.21 -10.64
CA PRO A 50 12.66 2.45 -9.22
C PRO A 50 12.30 3.89 -8.82
N THR A 51 11.52 4.04 -7.77
CA THR A 51 11.08 5.36 -7.27
C THR A 51 12.15 5.96 -6.38
N ILE A 52 12.77 7.06 -6.82
CA ILE A 52 13.81 7.81 -6.08
C ILE A 52 13.19 8.90 -5.18
N GLY A 53 11.92 8.80 -4.83
CA GLY A 53 11.24 9.84 -4.08
C GLY A 53 9.92 9.36 -3.55
N GLN A 54 8.87 10.12 -3.83
CA GLN A 54 7.50 9.74 -3.53
C GLN A 54 6.64 9.77 -4.80
N GLU A 55 5.66 8.87 -4.85
CA GLU A 55 4.62 8.86 -5.88
C GLU A 55 3.25 8.84 -5.18
N VAL A 56 2.24 9.46 -5.79
CA VAL A 56 0.89 9.50 -5.23
C VAL A 56 -0.13 9.09 -6.28
N GLU A 57 -1.16 8.37 -5.84
CA GLU A 57 -2.34 8.01 -6.63
C GLU A 57 -3.60 8.31 -5.83
N TYR A 58 -4.63 8.86 -6.49
CA TYR A 58 -5.88 9.21 -5.83
C TYR A 58 -6.98 8.23 -6.20
N LEU A 59 -7.58 7.64 -5.18
CA LEU A 59 -8.74 6.77 -5.31
C LEU A 59 -9.99 7.53 -4.89
N SER A 60 -11.06 7.35 -5.66
CA SER A 60 -12.37 7.92 -5.34
C SER A 60 -13.44 6.84 -5.40
N ALA A 61 -14.25 6.77 -4.37
CA ALA A 61 -15.44 5.93 -4.29
C ALA A 61 -16.56 6.75 -3.62
N PRO A 62 -17.83 6.36 -3.73
CA PRO A 62 -18.92 7.04 -3.05
C PRO A 62 -18.65 7.17 -1.55
N GLY A 63 -18.54 8.41 -1.03
CA GLY A 63 -18.28 8.71 0.37
C GLY A 63 -16.84 8.45 0.87
N ALA A 64 -15.88 8.19 -0.04
CA ALA A 64 -14.48 7.99 0.35
C ALA A 64 -13.51 8.57 -0.71
N ARG A 65 -12.54 9.32 -0.24
CA ARG A 65 -11.38 9.77 -1.03
C ARG A 65 -10.11 9.34 -0.33
N VAL A 66 -9.25 8.64 -1.05
CA VAL A 66 -8.00 8.10 -0.50
C VAL A 66 -6.84 8.53 -1.38
N MET A 67 -5.75 8.93 -0.75
CA MET A 67 -4.47 9.16 -1.37
C MET A 67 -3.55 7.98 -1.01
N LEU A 68 -3.19 7.16 -1.99
CA LEU A 68 -2.09 6.22 -1.83
C LEU A 68 -0.79 7.01 -2.01
N GLN A 69 0.07 6.98 -1.00
CA GLN A 69 1.36 7.66 -1.03
C GLN A 69 2.49 6.64 -0.91
N GLU A 70 3.20 6.44 -2.01
CA GLU A 70 4.43 5.63 -2.03
C GLU A 70 5.62 6.45 -1.58
N ILE A 71 6.46 5.86 -0.72
CA ILE A 71 7.82 6.35 -0.43
C ILE A 71 8.81 5.28 -0.87
N GLY A 72 9.81 5.68 -1.64
CA GLY A 72 10.83 4.77 -2.17
C GLY A 72 11.53 3.95 -1.07
N GLY A 73 11.91 2.70 -1.39
CA GLY A 73 12.62 1.82 -0.44
C GLY A 73 13.95 2.40 0.03
N CYS A 74 14.71 3.04 -0.88
CA CYS A 74 15.95 3.74 -0.54
C CYS A 74 15.78 4.88 0.49
N LEU A 75 14.55 5.33 0.73
CA LEU A 75 14.21 6.36 1.70
C LEU A 75 13.67 5.79 3.03
N ALA A 76 13.86 4.49 3.32
CA ALA A 76 13.37 3.85 4.53
C ALA A 76 13.65 4.64 5.82
N PRO A 77 14.83 5.23 6.05
CA PRO A 77 15.09 6.05 7.25
C PRO A 77 14.17 7.28 7.39
N THR A 78 13.46 7.66 6.33
CA THR A 78 12.54 8.81 6.37
C THR A 78 11.08 8.42 6.62
N TRP A 79 10.70 7.14 6.50
CA TRP A 79 9.32 6.67 6.62
C TRP A 79 8.62 7.09 7.91
N PRO A 80 9.28 7.12 9.09
CA PRO A 80 8.63 7.55 10.33
C PRO A 80 8.00 8.94 10.27
N ARG A 81 8.50 9.82 9.40
CA ARG A 81 7.95 11.18 9.23
C ARG A 81 6.54 11.19 8.62
N TYR A 82 6.13 10.07 8.01
CA TYR A 82 4.84 9.93 7.32
C TYR A 82 3.81 9.17 8.16
N TYR A 83 4.25 8.44 9.20
CA TYR A 83 3.37 7.59 9.98
C TYR A 83 2.21 8.35 10.62
N ASP A 84 2.45 9.52 11.22
CA ASP A 84 1.41 10.28 11.90
C ASP A 84 0.27 10.72 10.96
N ARG A 85 0.59 10.98 9.69
CA ARG A 85 -0.39 11.44 8.69
C ARG A 85 -1.11 10.29 7.99
N ALA A 86 -0.60 9.08 8.07
CA ALA A 86 -1.21 7.91 7.47
C ALA A 86 -2.42 7.46 8.27
N ALA A 87 -3.52 7.15 7.60
CA ALA A 87 -4.69 6.51 8.17
C ALA A 87 -4.54 4.97 8.19
N ALA A 88 -3.72 4.42 7.30
CA ALA A 88 -3.32 3.01 7.25
C ALA A 88 -1.98 2.89 6.53
N VAL A 89 -1.31 1.75 6.66
CA VAL A 89 -0.04 1.46 5.99
C VAL A 89 -0.14 0.14 5.22
N LEU A 90 0.36 0.12 3.98
CA LEU A 90 0.61 -1.08 3.19
C LEU A 90 2.12 -1.31 3.10
N PHE A 91 2.58 -2.43 3.63
CA PHE A 91 3.98 -2.86 3.57
C PHE A 91 4.12 -3.96 2.51
N VAL A 92 4.85 -3.67 1.43
CA VAL A 92 4.95 -4.56 0.26
C VAL A 92 6.26 -5.31 0.29
N VAL A 93 6.19 -6.64 0.13
CA VAL A 93 7.33 -7.56 0.10
C VAL A 93 7.31 -8.35 -1.21
N ASP A 94 8.50 -8.59 -1.77
CA ASP A 94 8.71 -9.47 -2.90
C ASP A 94 8.85 -10.92 -2.42
N ALA A 95 7.82 -11.74 -2.63
CA ALA A 95 7.84 -13.15 -2.23
C ALA A 95 8.75 -14.02 -3.13
N ALA A 96 9.25 -13.48 -4.23
CA ALA A 96 10.17 -14.16 -5.15
C ALA A 96 11.64 -13.77 -4.94
N ALA A 97 11.95 -12.92 -3.94
CA ALA A 97 13.30 -12.42 -3.67
C ALA A 97 13.72 -12.69 -2.21
N PRO A 98 14.03 -13.96 -1.84
CA PRO A 98 14.37 -14.34 -0.45
C PRO A 98 15.51 -13.54 0.15
N GLU A 99 16.43 -13.04 -0.66
CA GLU A 99 17.57 -12.21 -0.26
C GLU A 99 17.13 -10.86 0.36
N THR A 100 15.90 -10.41 0.08
CA THR A 100 15.37 -9.15 0.61
C THR A 100 14.56 -9.33 1.89
N TRP A 101 14.23 -10.57 2.29
CA TRP A 101 13.31 -10.81 3.41
C TRP A 101 13.89 -10.43 4.76
N ALA A 102 15.21 -10.58 4.95
CA ALA A 102 15.85 -10.17 6.21
C ALA A 102 15.77 -8.65 6.41
N GLU A 103 15.96 -7.87 5.34
CA GLU A 103 15.74 -6.42 5.36
C GLU A 103 14.25 -6.11 5.61
N ALA A 104 13.35 -6.80 4.91
CA ALA A 104 11.91 -6.62 5.07
C ALA A 104 11.46 -6.89 6.52
N LEU A 105 12.01 -7.92 7.19
CA LEU A 105 11.71 -8.24 8.58
C LEU A 105 12.08 -7.08 9.50
N VAL A 106 13.31 -6.57 9.41
CA VAL A 106 13.76 -5.46 10.26
C VAL A 106 12.87 -4.22 10.07
N LEU A 107 12.58 -3.86 8.82
CA LEU A 107 11.73 -2.72 8.50
C LEU A 107 10.27 -2.89 8.96
N LEU A 108 9.75 -4.12 8.90
CA LEU A 108 8.40 -4.45 9.36
C LEU A 108 8.30 -4.38 10.89
N GLU A 109 9.30 -4.90 11.61
CA GLU A 109 9.36 -4.82 13.08
C GLU A 109 9.40 -3.36 13.55
N GLU A 110 10.22 -2.52 12.90
CA GLU A 110 10.26 -1.08 13.18
C GLU A 110 8.91 -0.41 12.92
N LEU A 111 8.26 -0.74 11.79
CA LEU A 111 6.94 -0.22 11.45
C LEU A 111 5.90 -0.61 12.50
N VAL A 112 5.76 -1.90 12.82
CA VAL A 112 4.78 -2.39 13.80
C VAL A 112 5.04 -1.81 15.18
N GLY A 113 6.30 -1.65 15.56
CA GLY A 113 6.69 -0.99 16.81
C GLY A 113 6.28 0.48 16.88
N ALA A 114 6.36 1.19 15.76
CA ALA A 114 6.06 2.63 15.67
C ALA A 114 4.58 2.93 15.44
N VAL A 115 3.85 2.06 14.71
CA VAL A 115 2.45 2.28 14.30
C VAL A 115 1.56 1.25 15.00
N ARG A 116 0.98 1.61 16.16
CA ARG A 116 0.19 0.69 17.00
C ARG A 116 -1.32 0.88 16.92
N ASP A 117 -1.75 2.00 16.42
CA ASP A 117 -3.15 2.47 16.45
C ASP A 117 -3.80 2.54 15.07
N LYS A 118 -3.12 2.04 14.04
CA LYS A 118 -3.56 2.11 12.64
C LYS A 118 -3.48 0.76 11.97
N PRO A 119 -4.39 0.46 11.03
CA PRO A 119 -4.31 -0.76 10.24
C PRO A 119 -2.99 -0.85 9.47
N ILE A 120 -2.35 -2.01 9.53
CA ILE A 120 -1.18 -2.35 8.72
C ILE A 120 -1.55 -3.56 7.88
N GLY A 121 -1.42 -3.43 6.56
CA GLY A 121 -1.54 -4.53 5.61
C GLY A 121 -0.15 -4.92 5.10
N VAL A 122 0.19 -6.21 5.17
CA VAL A 122 1.41 -6.76 4.56
C VAL A 122 1.04 -7.45 3.26
N VAL A 123 1.69 -7.07 2.17
CA VAL A 123 1.43 -7.57 0.82
C VAL A 123 2.59 -8.46 0.38
N LEU A 124 2.36 -9.78 0.32
CA LEU A 124 3.29 -10.74 -0.30
C LEU A 124 3.01 -10.78 -1.81
N ASN A 125 3.80 -10.03 -2.55
CA ASN A 125 3.65 -9.81 -3.99
C ASN A 125 4.51 -10.77 -4.81
N LYS A 126 4.20 -10.88 -6.11
CA LYS A 126 4.91 -11.67 -7.13
C LYS A 126 4.84 -13.19 -6.91
N LEU A 127 3.75 -13.68 -6.32
CA LEU A 127 3.54 -15.12 -6.14
C LEU A 127 3.34 -15.90 -7.46
N ASP A 128 3.23 -15.21 -8.58
CA ASP A 128 3.25 -15.78 -9.93
C ASP A 128 4.67 -16.11 -10.44
N ALA A 129 5.70 -15.61 -9.79
CA ALA A 129 7.08 -15.89 -10.17
C ALA A 129 7.50 -17.30 -9.73
N ALA A 130 8.28 -17.99 -10.57
CA ALA A 130 8.70 -19.38 -10.31
C ALA A 130 9.53 -19.56 -9.02
N ALA A 131 10.19 -18.51 -8.55
CA ALA A 131 10.98 -18.51 -7.32
C ALA A 131 10.18 -18.09 -6.07
N ALA A 132 8.88 -17.78 -6.22
CA ALA A 132 8.08 -17.29 -5.11
C ALA A 132 7.77 -18.40 -4.11
N ASP A 133 7.95 -18.08 -2.83
CA ASP A 133 7.55 -18.92 -1.70
C ASP A 133 6.85 -18.07 -0.63
N GLY A 134 5.55 -17.92 -0.77
CA GLY A 134 4.73 -17.13 0.15
C GLY A 134 4.71 -17.72 1.57
N ALA A 135 4.75 -19.05 1.70
CA ALA A 135 4.74 -19.70 3.01
C ALA A 135 6.06 -19.45 3.77
N ALA A 136 7.21 -19.56 3.08
CA ALA A 136 8.50 -19.26 3.67
C ALA A 136 8.63 -17.78 4.02
N ALA A 137 8.16 -16.87 3.16
CA ALA A 137 8.15 -15.42 3.42
C ALA A 137 7.28 -15.10 4.64
N ARG A 138 6.07 -15.66 4.72
CA ARG A 138 5.15 -15.52 5.86
C ARG A 138 5.79 -15.99 7.18
N GLY A 139 6.42 -17.15 7.16
CA GLY A 139 7.09 -17.72 8.34
C GLY A 139 8.29 -16.88 8.79
N LEU A 140 9.15 -16.46 7.86
CA LEU A 140 10.33 -15.65 8.20
C LEU A 140 9.93 -14.26 8.74
N LEU A 141 8.89 -13.66 8.18
CA LEU A 141 8.40 -12.36 8.64
C LEU A 141 7.53 -12.44 9.90
N GLY A 142 7.26 -13.65 10.43
CA GLY A 142 6.47 -13.85 11.64
C GLY A 142 5.03 -13.32 11.55
N LEU A 143 4.41 -13.34 10.35
CA LEU A 143 3.15 -12.66 10.10
C LEU A 143 1.97 -13.23 10.89
N GLU A 144 2.06 -14.49 11.33
CA GLU A 144 1.03 -15.12 12.17
C GLU A 144 0.98 -14.57 13.61
N GLU A 145 2.08 -13.94 14.05
CA GLU A 145 2.22 -13.40 15.42
C GLU A 145 1.97 -11.88 15.46
N LEU A 146 1.88 -11.24 14.30
CA LEU A 146 1.67 -9.81 14.18
C LEU A 146 0.18 -9.47 14.01
N ALA A 147 -0.24 -8.35 14.60
CA ALA A 147 -1.58 -7.81 14.40
C ALA A 147 -1.66 -7.02 13.07
N VAL A 148 -1.52 -7.74 11.95
CA VAL A 148 -1.53 -7.17 10.60
C VAL A 148 -2.49 -7.94 9.69
N ASP A 149 -3.05 -7.27 8.69
CA ASP A 149 -3.78 -7.93 7.60
C ASP A 149 -2.77 -8.44 6.56
N VAL A 150 -2.91 -9.68 6.10
CA VAL A 150 -1.98 -10.26 5.12
C VAL A 150 -2.69 -10.47 3.79
N PHE A 151 -2.11 -9.93 2.73
CA PHE A 151 -2.58 -10.02 1.35
C PHE A 151 -1.54 -10.75 0.51
N GLU A 152 -1.97 -11.75 -0.26
CA GLU A 152 -1.05 -12.60 -1.03
C GLU A 152 -1.49 -12.71 -2.47
N GLY A 153 -0.53 -12.62 -3.41
CA GLY A 153 -0.83 -12.79 -4.82
C GLY A 153 0.18 -12.12 -5.76
N SER A 154 -0.30 -11.77 -6.94
CA SER A 154 0.46 -11.01 -7.92
C SER A 154 -0.30 -9.75 -8.33
N LEU A 155 0.37 -8.62 -8.33
CA LEU A 155 -0.19 -7.35 -8.80
C LEU A 155 -0.27 -7.27 -10.34
N THR A 156 0.43 -8.15 -11.05
CA THR A 156 0.41 -8.21 -12.53
C THR A 156 -0.71 -9.08 -13.07
N GLY A 157 -1.37 -9.86 -12.19
CA GLY A 157 -2.52 -10.71 -12.53
C GLY A 157 -3.85 -9.97 -12.39
N ARG A 158 -4.89 -10.48 -13.08
CA ARG A 158 -6.29 -10.06 -12.88
C ARG A 158 -6.88 -10.73 -11.63
N GLY A 159 -6.15 -10.68 -10.51
CA GLY A 159 -6.51 -11.42 -9.30
C GLY A 159 -7.28 -10.59 -8.27
N ALA A 160 -7.81 -11.29 -7.27
CA ALA A 160 -8.52 -10.70 -6.13
C ALA A 160 -7.63 -9.74 -5.33
N LEU A 161 -6.30 -9.92 -5.35
CA LEU A 161 -5.37 -9.09 -4.60
C LEU A 161 -5.59 -7.58 -4.80
N VAL A 162 -5.78 -7.13 -6.04
CA VAL A 162 -5.99 -5.69 -6.32
C VAL A 162 -7.32 -5.21 -5.73
N ASP A 163 -8.37 -6.04 -5.77
CA ASP A 163 -9.67 -5.70 -5.18
C ASP A 163 -9.61 -5.68 -3.66
N ASP A 164 -8.89 -6.61 -3.03
CA ASP A 164 -8.68 -6.66 -1.58
C ASP A 164 -7.88 -5.44 -1.09
N LEU A 165 -6.81 -5.08 -1.79
CA LEU A 165 -6.01 -3.89 -1.49
C LEU A 165 -6.80 -2.59 -1.69
N ARG A 166 -7.64 -2.55 -2.73
CA ARG A 166 -8.57 -1.43 -2.94
C ARG A 166 -9.56 -1.32 -1.78
N ALA A 167 -10.15 -2.44 -1.35
CA ALA A 167 -11.09 -2.47 -0.23
C ALA A 167 -10.42 -2.02 1.07
N PHE A 168 -9.22 -2.52 1.38
CA PHE A 168 -8.42 -2.09 2.52
C PHE A 168 -8.16 -0.58 2.50
N ALA A 169 -7.70 -0.05 1.36
CA ALA A 169 -7.41 1.37 1.22
C ALA A 169 -8.66 2.25 1.41
N LEU A 170 -9.80 1.85 0.82
CA LEU A 170 -11.05 2.61 0.94
C LEU A 170 -11.69 2.50 2.34
N ALA A 171 -11.35 1.48 3.11
CA ALA A 171 -11.79 1.35 4.51
C ALA A 171 -11.00 2.26 5.47
N ALA A 172 -9.83 2.77 5.06
CA ALA A 172 -9.01 3.66 5.86
C ALA A 172 -9.76 4.97 6.15
N ARG A 173 -10.02 5.25 7.43
CA ARG A 173 -10.76 6.44 7.85
C ARG A 173 -9.84 7.64 7.94
N PRO A 174 -10.28 8.85 7.54
CA PRO A 174 -9.50 10.06 7.75
C PRO A 174 -9.22 10.25 9.24
N LEU A 175 -8.02 10.71 9.55
CA LEU A 175 -7.66 11.04 10.93
C LEU A 175 -8.58 12.16 11.42
N SER A 176 -9.25 11.93 12.56
CA SER A 176 -10.03 12.97 13.22
C SER A 176 -9.06 14.06 13.70
N ILE A 177 -9.15 15.23 13.11
CA ILE A 177 -8.41 16.41 13.61
C ILE A 177 -9.02 16.73 14.98
N LYS A 178 -8.26 16.48 16.04
CA LYS A 178 -8.59 16.91 17.41
C LYS A 178 -8.26 18.37 17.60
#